data_6ee7d8b47b9be775aef5f1bf4538bb9e
#
_entry.id   6ee7d8b47b9be775aef5f1bf4538bb9e
#
_cell.length_a   1.000
_cell.length_b   1.000
_cell.length_c   1.000
_cell.angle_alpha   90.00
_cell.angle_beta   90.00
_cell.angle_gamma   90.00
#
_symmetry.space_group_name_H-M   'P 1'
#
loop_
_entity.id
_entity.type
_entity.pdbx_description
1 polymer ?
#
loop_
_entity_poly.entity_id
_entity_poly.type
_entity_poly.pdbx_seq_one_letter_code
_entity_poly.pdbx_strand_id
1 'polypeptide(L)'
;MAVNYSHSDFKRYGPDRAQQNADTIALVVNPVKSDTFAAFQGKIIAQAALSSVDWNYAPNGEDLQVTINGKSGIDPSGTAADTDDIAVAVFDSVGETVYLVQDATDRNITNDAGDTLNIPALVFYIREVTPVV
;
A
#
# COMPACT_ATOMS: atom_id res chain seq x y z
N MET A 1 10.09 -13.27 -0.45
CA MET A 1 10.85 -12.08 -0.88
C MET A 1 10.05 -10.83 -0.56
N ALA A 2 10.67 -9.83 0.00
CA ALA A 2 10.00 -8.56 0.28
C ALA A 2 9.72 -7.80 -1.02
N VAL A 3 8.53 -7.21 -1.13
CA VAL A 3 8.10 -6.45 -2.30
C VAL A 3 7.81 -5.01 -1.88
N ASN A 4 8.82 -4.17 -2.01
CA ASN A 4 8.74 -2.75 -1.65
C ASN A 4 9.13 -1.91 -2.86
N TYR A 5 8.20 -1.09 -3.34
CA TYR A 5 8.50 -0.15 -4.41
C TYR A 5 7.53 1.02 -4.41
N SER A 6 7.88 2.06 -5.13
CA SER A 6 7.05 3.25 -5.28
C SER A 6 7.08 3.74 -6.72
N HIS A 7 6.02 4.43 -7.10
CA HIS A 7 5.92 5.07 -8.40
C HIS A 7 6.87 6.26 -8.51
N SER A 8 7.33 6.57 -9.72
CA SER A 8 8.21 7.72 -9.96
C SER A 8 7.59 9.05 -9.53
N ASP A 9 6.27 9.20 -9.67
CA ASP A 9 5.57 10.41 -9.21
C ASP A 9 5.69 10.59 -7.71
N PHE A 10 5.63 9.50 -6.93
CA PHE A 10 5.81 9.56 -5.49
C PHE A 10 7.21 10.08 -5.14
N LYS A 11 8.23 9.57 -5.83
CA LYS A 11 9.61 10.00 -5.60
C LYS A 11 9.83 11.46 -5.99
N ARG A 12 9.17 11.93 -7.05
CA ARG A 12 9.34 13.27 -7.60
C ARG A 12 8.56 14.34 -6.84
N TYR A 13 7.30 14.04 -6.50
CA TYR A 13 6.37 15.03 -5.94
C TYR A 13 6.06 14.81 -4.47
N GLY A 14 6.55 13.72 -3.88
CA GLY A 14 6.36 13.38 -2.48
C GLY A 14 4.95 12.89 -2.15
N PRO A 15 4.68 12.73 -0.84
CA PRO A 15 3.43 12.12 -0.39
C PRO A 15 2.18 12.97 -0.64
N ASP A 16 2.30 14.28 -0.80
CA ASP A 16 1.15 15.16 -0.99
C ASP A 16 0.33 14.77 -2.21
N ARG A 17 1.00 14.46 -3.32
CA ARG A 17 0.31 14.07 -4.55
C ARG A 17 -0.39 12.73 -4.39
N ALA A 18 0.26 11.77 -3.75
CA ALA A 18 -0.35 10.48 -3.47
C ALA A 18 -1.54 10.63 -2.52
N GLN A 19 -1.41 11.46 -1.49
CA GLN A 19 -2.48 11.72 -0.54
C GLN A 19 -3.73 12.32 -1.22
N GLN A 20 -3.53 13.20 -2.20
CA GLN A 20 -4.63 13.84 -2.91
C GLN A 20 -5.33 12.91 -3.91
N ASN A 21 -4.61 11.98 -4.50
CA ASN A 21 -5.09 11.18 -5.62
C ASN A 21 -5.35 9.73 -5.30
N ALA A 22 -4.68 9.14 -4.30
CA ALA A 22 -4.89 7.75 -3.94
C ALA A 22 -6.28 7.55 -3.34
N ASP A 23 -7.04 6.64 -3.91
CA ASP A 23 -8.43 6.37 -3.51
C ASP A 23 -8.64 4.97 -2.94
N THR A 24 -7.62 4.11 -2.97
CA THR A 24 -7.74 2.71 -2.57
C THR A 24 -6.48 2.22 -1.86
N ILE A 25 -6.71 1.45 -0.78
CA ILE A 25 -5.69 0.64 -0.13
C ILE A 25 -6.09 -0.83 -0.29
N ALA A 26 -5.14 -1.70 -0.58
CA ALA A 26 -5.44 -3.09 -0.91
C ALA A 26 -4.37 -4.05 -0.40
N LEU A 27 -4.77 -5.32 -0.23
CA LEU A 27 -3.84 -6.44 -0.13
C LEU A 27 -3.72 -7.07 -1.51
N VAL A 28 -2.49 -7.31 -1.95
CA VAL A 28 -2.18 -7.88 -3.25
C VAL A 28 -1.20 -9.04 -3.10
N VAL A 29 -1.33 -10.03 -3.99
CA VAL A 29 -0.42 -11.19 -4.00
C VAL A 29 0.58 -11.05 -5.14
N ASN A 30 1.85 -11.29 -4.82
CA ASN A 30 2.95 -11.33 -5.80
C ASN A 30 3.01 -10.12 -6.74
N PRO A 31 2.86 -8.87 -6.24
CA PRO A 31 2.94 -7.70 -7.11
C PRO A 31 4.37 -7.51 -7.62
N VAL A 32 4.50 -7.10 -8.87
CA VAL A 32 5.80 -6.74 -9.46
C VAL A 32 5.73 -5.33 -10.02
N LYS A 33 6.82 -4.59 -9.90
CA LYS A 33 6.86 -3.20 -10.35
C LYS A 33 6.55 -3.03 -11.83
N SER A 34 6.84 -4.04 -12.64
CA SER A 34 6.57 -4.03 -14.08
C SER A 34 5.14 -4.40 -14.45
N ASP A 35 4.28 -4.73 -13.48
CA ASP A 35 2.88 -5.04 -13.76
C ASP A 35 2.18 -3.86 -14.44
N THR A 36 1.36 -4.18 -15.44
CA THR A 36 0.36 -3.22 -15.92
C THR A 36 -0.68 -3.02 -14.82
N PHE A 37 -1.44 -1.93 -14.87
CA PHE A 37 -2.48 -1.71 -13.86
C PHE A 37 -3.53 -2.84 -13.89
N ALA A 38 -3.89 -3.34 -15.06
CA ALA A 38 -4.80 -4.47 -15.19
C ALA A 38 -4.26 -5.75 -14.55
N ALA A 39 -2.97 -6.05 -14.76
CA ALA A 39 -2.32 -7.20 -14.12
C ALA A 39 -2.26 -7.03 -12.60
N PHE A 40 -1.96 -5.83 -12.12
CA PHE A 40 -1.97 -5.50 -10.69
C PHE A 40 -3.37 -5.72 -10.09
N GLN A 41 -4.42 -5.22 -10.74
CA GLN A 41 -5.79 -5.39 -10.25
C GLN A 41 -6.19 -6.86 -10.13
N GLY A 42 -5.73 -7.71 -11.02
CA GLY A 42 -5.98 -9.14 -10.96
C GLY A 42 -5.33 -9.85 -9.77
N LYS A 43 -4.41 -9.19 -9.10
CA LYS A 43 -3.70 -9.73 -7.92
C LYS A 43 -4.29 -9.23 -6.59
N ILE A 44 -5.29 -8.37 -6.62
CA ILE A 44 -5.92 -7.82 -5.40
C ILE A 44 -6.79 -8.90 -4.76
N ILE A 45 -6.61 -9.10 -3.45
CA ILE A 45 -7.41 -10.07 -2.67
C ILE A 45 -8.33 -9.38 -1.65
N ALA A 46 -8.09 -8.11 -1.35
CA ALA A 46 -8.96 -7.30 -0.50
C ALA A 46 -8.66 -5.83 -0.77
N GLN A 47 -9.67 -4.99 -0.74
CA GLN A 47 -9.47 -3.56 -0.95
C GLN A 47 -10.50 -2.73 -0.20
N ALA A 48 -10.14 -1.51 0.13
CA ALA A 48 -11.00 -0.56 0.82
C ALA A 48 -10.75 0.86 0.31
N ALA A 49 -11.76 1.72 0.46
CA ALA A 49 -11.63 3.12 0.10
C ALA A 49 -10.61 3.83 0.98
N LEU A 50 -9.83 4.70 0.38
CA LEU A 50 -8.83 5.51 1.04
C LEU A 50 -9.10 6.98 0.70
N SER A 51 -8.95 7.85 1.69
CA SER A 51 -9.09 9.29 1.49
C SER A 51 -7.91 10.02 2.12
N SER A 52 -7.83 11.35 1.91
CA SER A 52 -6.74 12.15 2.46
C SER A 52 -6.67 12.12 3.99
N VAL A 53 -7.81 11.91 4.67
CA VAL A 53 -7.86 11.86 6.14
C VAL A 53 -7.21 10.59 6.72
N ASP A 54 -6.98 9.58 5.90
CA ASP A 54 -6.30 8.34 6.31
C ASP A 54 -4.79 8.50 6.41
N TRP A 55 -4.25 9.62 5.94
CA TRP A 55 -2.82 9.92 5.97
C TRP A 55 -2.48 10.74 7.21
N ASN A 56 -1.53 10.25 8.00
CA ASN A 56 -1.11 10.88 9.25
C ASN A 56 0.39 11.14 9.22
N TYR A 57 0.78 12.34 9.60
CA TYR A 57 2.17 12.79 9.65
C TYR A 57 2.57 13.07 11.09
N ALA A 58 3.69 12.50 11.52
CA ALA A 58 4.19 12.71 12.88
C ALA A 58 5.72 12.81 12.88
N PRO A 59 6.29 13.68 13.71
CA PRO A 59 7.75 13.74 13.86
C PRO A 59 8.29 12.42 14.41
N ASN A 60 9.46 12.00 13.91
CA ASN A 60 10.21 10.87 14.45
C ASN A 60 11.69 11.24 14.42
N GLY A 61 12.14 11.89 15.51
CA GLY A 61 13.45 12.52 15.53
C GLY A 61 13.50 13.67 14.53
N GLU A 62 14.46 13.65 13.62
CA GLU A 62 14.58 14.61 12.51
C GLU A 62 13.81 14.18 11.28
N ASP A 63 13.30 12.95 11.27
CA ASP A 63 12.52 12.41 10.17
C ASP A 63 11.03 12.66 10.37
N LEU A 64 10.28 12.57 9.30
CA LEU A 64 8.82 12.61 9.33
C LEU A 64 8.28 11.21 9.09
N GLN A 65 7.50 10.70 10.04
CA GLN A 65 6.82 9.43 9.88
C GLN A 65 5.47 9.65 9.23
N VAL A 66 5.21 8.93 8.16
CA VAL A 66 3.91 8.94 7.47
C VAL A 66 3.24 7.60 7.69
N THR A 67 2.02 7.64 8.22
CA THR A 67 1.21 6.45 8.44
C THR A 67 -0.06 6.56 7.62
N ILE A 68 -0.31 5.56 6.78
CA ILE A 68 -1.58 5.44 6.06
C ILE A 68 -2.41 4.41 6.82
N ASN A 69 -3.59 4.80 7.27
CA ASN A 69 -4.42 3.96 8.13
C ASN A 69 -4.78 2.65 7.45
N GLY A 70 -4.63 1.55 8.19
CA GLY A 70 -5.15 0.26 7.78
C GLY A 70 -6.67 0.23 7.85
N LYS A 71 -7.24 -0.82 7.31
CA LYS A 71 -8.70 -1.05 7.31
C LYS A 71 -8.98 -2.44 7.86
N SER A 72 -10.06 -2.57 8.58
CA SER A 72 -10.46 -3.85 9.19
C SER A 72 -11.83 -4.30 8.68
N GLY A 73 -12.09 -5.59 8.80
CA GLY A 73 -13.39 -6.15 8.46
C GLY A 73 -13.69 -6.12 6.97
N ILE A 74 -12.68 -6.30 6.11
CA ILE A 74 -12.84 -6.22 4.66
C ILE A 74 -13.18 -7.60 4.10
N ASP A 75 -14.21 -7.67 3.27
CA ASP A 75 -14.58 -8.90 2.58
C ASP A 75 -13.52 -9.24 1.52
N PRO A 76 -12.94 -10.46 1.57
CA PRO A 76 -11.92 -10.82 0.58
C PRO A 76 -12.54 -11.04 -0.80
N SER A 77 -11.79 -10.66 -1.82
CA SER A 77 -12.15 -10.90 -3.23
C SER A 77 -11.28 -11.99 -3.88
N GLY A 78 -10.31 -12.49 -3.14
CA GLY A 78 -9.39 -13.53 -3.61
C GLY A 78 -8.72 -14.25 -2.45
N THR A 79 -7.80 -15.15 -2.78
CA THR A 79 -7.06 -15.95 -1.80
C THR A 79 -5.56 -15.83 -2.03
N ALA A 80 -4.79 -16.15 -1.00
CA ALA A 80 -3.33 -16.26 -1.08
C ALA A 80 -2.89 -17.63 -0.55
N ALA A 81 -1.94 -18.24 -1.24
CA ALA A 81 -1.29 -19.46 -0.76
C ALA A 81 -0.15 -19.10 0.20
N ASP A 82 0.28 -20.07 1.02
CA ASP A 82 1.38 -19.85 1.98
C ASP A 82 2.69 -19.44 1.32
N THR A 83 2.87 -19.81 0.04
CA THR A 83 4.07 -19.45 -0.74
C THR A 83 3.98 -18.11 -1.44
N ASP A 84 2.82 -17.45 -1.39
CA ASP A 84 2.64 -16.14 -2.05
C ASP A 84 3.25 -15.03 -1.21
N ASP A 85 3.88 -14.07 -1.89
CA ASP A 85 4.27 -12.80 -1.28
C ASP A 85 3.02 -11.91 -1.19
N ILE A 86 2.77 -11.36 -0.02
CA ILE A 86 1.61 -10.49 0.22
C ILE A 86 2.13 -9.08 0.50
N ALA A 87 1.49 -8.10 -0.10
CA ALA A 87 1.85 -6.70 0.09
C ALA A 87 0.62 -5.83 0.29
N VAL A 88 0.82 -4.70 0.97
CA VAL A 88 -0.16 -3.61 1.05
C VAL A 88 0.17 -2.63 -0.07
N ALA A 89 -0.83 -2.24 -0.84
CA ALA A 89 -0.66 -1.28 -1.92
C ALA A 89 -1.60 -0.09 -1.73
N VAL A 90 -1.13 1.09 -2.12
CA VAL A 90 -1.89 2.33 -2.14
C VAL A 90 -1.88 2.85 -3.57
N PHE A 91 -3.06 3.06 -4.13
CA PHE A 91 -3.16 3.42 -5.54
C PHE A 91 -4.34 4.33 -5.85
N ASP A 92 -4.27 4.95 -7.02
CA ASP A 92 -5.33 5.74 -7.63
C ASP A 92 -5.99 4.89 -8.72
N SER A 93 -7.22 4.47 -8.48
CA SER A 93 -7.95 3.60 -9.42
C SER A 93 -8.39 4.33 -10.68
N VAL A 94 -8.62 5.64 -10.59
CA VAL A 94 -9.05 6.47 -11.71
C VAL A 94 -7.85 6.80 -12.60
N GLY A 95 -6.75 7.23 -11.99
CA GLY A 95 -5.51 7.54 -12.72
C GLY A 95 -4.67 6.32 -13.05
N GLU A 96 -5.08 5.13 -12.61
CA GLU A 96 -4.38 3.86 -12.85
C GLU A 96 -2.90 3.92 -12.41
N THR A 97 -2.65 4.49 -11.22
CA THR A 97 -1.30 4.69 -10.68
C THR A 97 -1.16 4.03 -9.32
N VAL A 98 -0.22 3.09 -9.21
CA VAL A 98 0.14 2.45 -7.95
C VAL A 98 1.27 3.27 -7.32
N TYR A 99 0.97 3.97 -6.22
CA TYR A 99 1.94 4.87 -5.59
C TYR A 99 2.95 4.13 -4.71
N LEU A 100 2.48 3.23 -3.85
CA LEU A 100 3.30 2.54 -2.87
C LEU A 100 2.91 1.08 -2.76
N VAL A 101 3.90 0.22 -2.60
CA VAL A 101 3.73 -1.19 -2.27
C VAL A 101 4.71 -1.52 -1.16
N GLN A 102 4.20 -2.09 -0.06
CA GLN A 102 5.00 -2.48 1.10
C GLN A 102 4.72 -3.92 1.48
N ASP A 103 5.77 -4.66 1.77
CA ASP A 103 5.66 -6.07 2.12
C ASP A 103 4.81 -6.32 3.36
N ALA A 104 3.97 -7.35 3.32
CA ALA A 104 3.14 -7.81 4.43
C ALA A 104 3.05 -9.34 4.45
N THR A 105 4.13 -10.00 4.07
CA THR A 105 4.17 -11.46 3.80
C THR A 105 3.93 -12.33 5.04
N ASP A 106 4.09 -11.80 6.26
CA ASP A 106 3.90 -12.58 7.49
C ASP A 106 2.44 -12.94 7.78
N ARG A 107 1.52 -12.61 6.87
CA ARG A 107 0.11 -12.87 7.06
C ARG A 107 -0.34 -14.11 6.31
N ASN A 108 -0.99 -15.01 7.04
CA ASN A 108 -1.65 -16.16 6.45
C ASN A 108 -3.10 -15.75 6.15
N ILE A 109 -3.44 -15.72 4.87
CA ILE A 109 -4.76 -15.26 4.44
C ILE A 109 -5.49 -16.41 3.78
N THR A 110 -6.53 -16.90 4.46
CA THR A 110 -7.45 -17.88 3.90
C THR A 110 -8.78 -17.18 3.63
N ASN A 111 -9.39 -17.50 2.50
CA ASN A 111 -10.70 -16.95 2.15
C ASN A 111 -11.77 -18.00 2.43
N ASP A 112 -12.09 -18.18 3.71
CA ASP A 112 -13.21 -19.01 4.11
C ASP A 112 -14.50 -18.17 4.11
N ALA A 113 -15.61 -18.80 3.79
CA ALA A 113 -16.90 -18.11 3.70
C ALA A 113 -17.24 -17.41 5.03
N GLY A 114 -17.49 -16.10 4.97
CA GLY A 114 -17.82 -15.31 6.14
C GLY A 114 -16.62 -14.70 6.87
N ASP A 115 -15.40 -15.04 6.50
CA ASP A 115 -14.21 -14.43 7.09
C ASP A 115 -13.94 -13.06 6.47
N THR A 116 -13.39 -12.17 7.29
CA THR A 116 -12.96 -10.85 6.84
C THR A 116 -11.45 -10.71 7.00
N LEU A 117 -10.87 -9.78 6.23
CA LEU A 117 -9.45 -9.50 6.28
C LEU A 117 -9.18 -8.11 6.86
N ASN A 118 -8.04 -7.97 7.51
CA ASN A 118 -7.53 -6.67 7.92
C ASN A 118 -6.40 -6.28 6.99
N ILE A 119 -6.51 -5.07 6.42
CA ILE A 119 -5.44 -4.46 5.65
C ILE A 119 -4.58 -3.68 6.64
N PRO A 120 -3.31 -4.04 6.85
CA PRO A 120 -2.47 -3.35 7.81
C PRO A 120 -2.17 -1.91 7.39
N ALA A 121 -1.87 -1.07 8.37
CA ALA A 121 -1.38 0.27 8.10
C ALA A 121 -0.05 0.22 7.36
N LEU A 122 0.15 1.17 6.47
CA LEU A 122 1.39 1.33 5.73
C LEU A 122 2.16 2.48 6.37
N VAL A 123 3.42 2.24 6.73
CA VAL A 123 4.27 3.23 7.39
C VAL A 123 5.54 3.44 6.59
N PHE A 124 5.89 4.70 6.36
CA PHE A 124 7.16 5.04 5.75
C PHE A 124 7.70 6.34 6.36
N TYR A 125 8.97 6.63 6.09
CA TYR A 125 9.64 7.79 6.67
C TYR A 125 10.18 8.68 5.57
N ILE A 126 9.99 10.00 5.76
CA ILE A 126 10.65 11.00 4.94
C ILE A 126 11.84 11.49 5.75
N ARG A 127 13.03 11.19 5.26
CA ARG A 127 14.27 11.52 5.97
C ARG A 127 14.67 12.95 5.68
N GLU A 128 15.16 13.62 6.71
CA GLU A 128 15.75 14.93 6.53
C GLU A 128 17.02 14.80 5.69
N VAL A 129 17.13 15.67 4.69
CA VAL A 129 18.32 15.75 3.86
C VAL A 129 19.26 16.76 4.49
N THR A 130 20.41 16.31 4.98
CA THR A 130 21.44 17.20 5.49
C THR A 130 22.19 17.82 4.32
N PRO A 131 22.19 19.17 4.21
CA PRO A 131 22.94 19.80 3.12
C PRO A 131 24.42 19.47 3.21
N VAL A 132 25.02 19.19 2.06
CA VAL A 132 26.48 19.04 1.96
C VAL A 132 27.07 20.43 1.84
N VAL A 133 27.86 20.81 2.81
CA VAL A 133 28.46 22.15 2.87
C VAL A 133 29.87 22.11 2.30
#